data_41858749cee18f4f416c88ef5059ad3d
#
_entry.id   41858749cee18f4f416c88ef5059ad3d
#
_cell.length_a   1.000
_cell.length_b   1.000
_cell.length_c   1.000
_cell.angle_alpha   90.00
_cell.angle_beta   90.00
_cell.angle_gamma   90.00
#
_symmetry.space_group_name_H-M   'P 1'
#
loop_
_entity.id
_entity.type
_entity.pdbx_description
1 polymer ?
#
loop_
_entity_poly.entity_id
_entity_poly.type
_entity_poly.pdbx_seq_one_letter_code
_entity_poly.pdbx_strand_id
1 'polypeptide(L)'
;MRIIAGKLKGITLHPPQNKITRPLKDRAKENIFNLLTHSNKMSFRFKSSNILDLYAGTGSFGLECLSRQARSVCFVEKANDTKMILEKNIEKLRVKKNVYIFL
;
A
#
# COMPACT_ATOMS: atom_id res chain seq x y z
N MET A 1 9.66 -0.29 -7.35
CA MET A 1 8.36 -0.11 -6.67
C MET A 1 8.09 1.35 -6.40
N ARG A 2 6.92 1.83 -6.75
CA ARG A 2 6.57 3.24 -6.55
C ARG A 2 5.06 3.41 -6.40
N ILE A 3 4.67 4.56 -5.88
CA ILE A 3 3.25 4.96 -5.85
C ILE A 3 2.85 5.38 -7.26
N ILE A 4 1.77 4.79 -7.78
CA ILE A 4 1.34 4.96 -9.16
C ILE A 4 0.48 6.21 -9.36
N ALA A 5 -0.42 6.49 -8.43
CA ALA A 5 -1.36 7.59 -8.57
C ALA A 5 -1.66 8.26 -7.24
N GLY A 6 -2.49 9.30 -7.26
CA GLY A 6 -2.89 10.03 -6.07
C GLY A 6 -1.89 11.11 -5.67
N LYS A 7 -2.05 11.63 -4.47
CA LYS A 7 -1.23 12.77 -4.03
C LYS A 7 0.23 12.44 -3.73
N LEU A 8 0.56 11.14 -3.60
CA LEU A 8 1.94 10.68 -3.38
C LEU A 8 2.54 10.04 -4.64
N LYS A 9 1.92 10.27 -5.80
CA LYS A 9 2.36 9.71 -7.08
C LYS A 9 3.85 9.91 -7.33
N GLY A 10 4.51 8.85 -7.78
CA GLY A 10 5.91 8.90 -8.19
C GLY A 10 6.92 8.64 -7.09
N ILE A 11 6.51 8.62 -5.83
CA ILE A 11 7.45 8.36 -4.74
C ILE A 11 7.84 6.89 -4.77
N THR A 12 9.17 6.65 -4.76
CA THR A 12 9.73 5.30 -4.76
C THR A 12 9.64 4.69 -3.37
N LEU A 13 9.23 3.44 -3.32
CA LEU A 13 9.16 2.67 -2.07
C LEU A 13 10.40 1.79 -1.93
N HIS A 14 10.81 1.55 -0.68
CA HIS A 14 11.88 0.60 -0.41
C HIS A 14 11.39 -0.81 -0.74
N PRO A 15 12.14 -1.58 -1.54
CA PRO A 15 11.75 -2.94 -1.90
C PRO A 15 12.08 -3.94 -0.79
N PRO A 16 11.52 -5.17 -0.85
CA PRO A 16 11.89 -6.21 0.09
C PRO A 16 13.38 -6.56 -0.04
N GLN A 17 14.03 -6.86 1.08
CA GLN A 17 15.45 -7.25 1.09
C GLN A 17 15.67 -8.65 0.57
N ASN A 18 14.67 -9.48 0.67
CA ASN A 18 14.81 -10.88 0.40
C ASN A 18 14.20 -11.19 -0.98
N LYS A 19 14.90 -12.04 -1.74
CA LYS A 19 14.50 -12.41 -3.10
C LYS A 19 13.28 -13.34 -3.16
N ILE A 20 12.88 -13.90 -2.03
CA ILE A 20 11.71 -14.79 -1.95
C ILE A 20 10.42 -14.01 -2.06
N THR A 21 10.40 -12.80 -1.49
CA THR A 21 9.23 -11.94 -1.56
C THR A 21 9.32 -11.10 -2.83
N ARG A 22 8.42 -11.33 -3.76
CA ARG A 22 8.36 -10.55 -4.99
C ARG A 22 7.42 -9.36 -4.79
N PRO A 23 7.89 -8.14 -5.04
CA PRO A 23 7.00 -7.00 -4.98
C PRO A 23 5.99 -7.07 -6.12
N LEU A 24 4.81 -6.51 -5.90
CA LEU A 24 3.81 -6.35 -6.94
C LEU A 24 4.37 -5.37 -7.98
N LYS A 25 4.50 -5.81 -9.23
CA LYS A 25 5.01 -4.96 -10.29
C LYS A 25 4.08 -3.77 -10.53
N ASP A 26 4.65 -2.63 -10.92
CA ASP A 26 3.91 -1.40 -11.14
C ASP A 26 2.71 -1.60 -12.07
N ARG A 27 2.90 -2.32 -13.17
CA ARG A 27 1.82 -2.57 -14.13
C ARG A 27 0.69 -3.40 -13.51
N ALA A 28 1.04 -4.45 -12.78
CA ALA A 28 0.04 -5.29 -12.12
C ALA A 28 -0.72 -4.50 -11.06
N LYS A 29 -0.02 -3.68 -10.29
CA LYS A 29 -0.63 -2.81 -9.29
C LYS A 29 -1.59 -1.82 -9.96
N GLU A 30 -1.15 -1.18 -11.03
CA GLU A 30 -1.98 -0.24 -11.78
C GLU A 30 -3.26 -0.92 -12.29
N ASN A 31 -3.14 -2.13 -12.85
CA ASN A 31 -4.29 -2.87 -13.35
C ASN A 31 -5.29 -3.20 -12.24
N ILE A 32 -4.81 -3.62 -11.07
CA ILE A 32 -5.67 -3.92 -9.92
C ILE A 32 -6.42 -2.66 -9.47
N PHE A 33 -5.72 -1.54 -9.33
CA PHE A 33 -6.36 -0.31 -8.89
C PHE A 33 -7.32 0.25 -9.94
N ASN A 34 -7.02 0.11 -11.21
CA ASN A 34 -7.95 0.51 -12.28
C ASN A 34 -9.23 -0.31 -12.22
N LEU A 35 -9.11 -1.63 -12.00
CA LEU A 35 -10.26 -2.50 -11.86
C LEU A 35 -11.13 -2.09 -10.66
N LEU A 36 -10.51 -1.84 -9.51
CA LEU A 36 -11.24 -1.43 -8.31
C LEU A 36 -11.91 -0.07 -8.46
N THR A 37 -11.27 0.85 -9.18
CA THR A 37 -11.77 2.22 -9.36
C THR A 37 -12.93 2.29 -10.36
N HIS A 38 -12.85 1.51 -11.44
CA HIS A 38 -13.75 1.65 -12.57
C HIS A 38 -14.77 0.52 -12.74
N SER A 39 -14.79 -0.47 -11.83
CA SER A 39 -15.74 -1.56 -11.93
C SER A 39 -17.15 -1.11 -11.58
N ASN A 40 -18.09 -1.32 -12.51
CA ASN A 40 -19.50 -1.02 -12.28
C ASN A 40 -20.16 -1.98 -11.28
N LYS A 41 -19.50 -3.10 -10.99
CA LYS A 41 -20.02 -4.12 -10.08
C LYS A 41 -19.68 -3.86 -8.62
N MET A 42 -18.84 -2.86 -8.37
CA MET A 42 -18.37 -2.55 -7.01
C MET A 42 -18.73 -1.10 -6.68
N SER A 43 -19.34 -0.91 -5.52
CA SER A 43 -19.62 0.43 -5.00
C SER A 43 -18.47 0.97 -4.13
N PHE A 44 -17.27 0.43 -4.31
CA PHE A 44 -16.11 0.80 -3.52
C PHE A 44 -15.54 2.15 -3.94
N ARG A 45 -15.14 2.94 -2.95
CA ARG A 45 -14.40 4.20 -3.16
C ARG A 45 -13.18 4.21 -2.27
N PHE A 46 -12.02 4.58 -2.82
CA PHE A 46 -10.83 4.75 -2.01
C PHE A 46 -10.96 5.95 -1.06
N LYS A 47 -11.52 7.04 -1.54
CA LYS A 47 -11.66 8.25 -0.74
C LYS A 47 -12.43 7.97 0.55
N SER A 48 -11.80 8.31 1.67
CA SER A 48 -12.36 8.15 3.02
C SER A 48 -12.59 6.71 3.44
N SER A 49 -12.03 5.73 2.72
CA SER A 49 -12.16 4.32 3.06
C SER A 49 -11.19 3.92 4.17
N ASN A 50 -11.53 2.85 4.87
CA ASN A 50 -10.65 2.20 5.82
C ASN A 50 -10.25 0.85 5.22
N ILE A 51 -8.96 0.61 5.10
CA ILE A 51 -8.40 -0.53 4.38
C ILE A 51 -7.75 -1.49 5.37
N LEU A 52 -7.99 -2.78 5.20
CA LEU A 52 -7.27 -3.84 5.89
C LEU A 52 -6.38 -4.54 4.86
N ASP A 53 -5.08 -4.41 5.02
CA ASP A 53 -4.09 -4.99 4.12
C ASP A 53 -3.46 -6.21 4.80
N LEU A 54 -4.00 -7.38 4.50
CA LEU A 54 -3.47 -8.64 5.01
C LEU A 54 -2.22 -9.03 4.21
N TYR A 55 -1.21 -9.56 4.91
CA TYR A 55 0.07 -9.90 4.28
C TYR A 55 0.71 -8.68 3.62
N ALA A 56 0.79 -7.61 4.37
CA ALA A 56 1.13 -6.28 3.85
C ALA A 56 2.47 -6.19 3.12
N GLY A 57 3.44 -7.05 3.47
CA GLY A 57 4.76 -6.96 2.87
C GLY A 57 5.40 -5.61 3.17
N THR A 58 5.96 -4.98 2.15
CA THR A 58 6.59 -3.67 2.28
C THR A 58 5.60 -2.51 2.21
N GLY A 59 4.31 -2.80 2.10
CA GLY A 59 3.25 -1.80 2.17
C GLY A 59 2.78 -1.23 0.84
N SER A 60 3.24 -1.78 -0.28
CA SER A 60 2.95 -1.22 -1.59
C SER A 60 1.45 -1.02 -1.85
N PHE A 61 0.62 -2.01 -1.52
CA PHE A 61 -0.82 -1.91 -1.76
C PHE A 61 -1.49 -0.88 -0.86
N GLY A 62 -1.30 -1.01 0.45
CA GLY A 62 -1.95 -0.10 1.41
C GLY A 62 -1.48 1.34 1.28
N LEU A 63 -0.19 1.55 1.01
CA LEU A 63 0.33 2.90 0.80
C LEU A 63 -0.22 3.52 -0.48
N GLU A 64 -0.45 2.72 -1.51
CA GLU A 64 -1.14 3.19 -2.70
C GLU A 64 -2.57 3.64 -2.37
N CYS A 65 -3.27 2.87 -1.52
CA CYS A 65 -4.61 3.25 -1.07
C CYS A 65 -4.61 4.61 -0.36
N LEU A 66 -3.63 4.84 0.51
CA LEU A 66 -3.50 6.15 1.19
C LEU A 66 -3.23 7.28 0.21
N SER A 67 -2.39 7.03 -0.79
CA SER A 67 -2.14 8.01 -1.85
C SER A 67 -3.42 8.36 -2.59
N ARG A 68 -4.32 7.41 -2.73
CA ARG A 68 -5.62 7.59 -3.39
C ARG A 68 -6.72 8.04 -2.43
N GLN A 69 -6.33 8.63 -1.30
CA GLN A 69 -7.20 9.28 -0.32
C GLN A 69 -7.97 8.35 0.61
N ALA A 70 -7.53 7.10 0.80
CA ALA A 70 -8.06 6.27 1.87
C ALA A 70 -7.85 6.99 3.21
N ARG A 71 -8.79 6.82 4.14
CA ARG A 71 -8.70 7.44 5.46
C ARG A 71 -7.64 6.78 6.31
N SER A 72 -7.62 5.47 6.32
CA SER A 72 -6.68 4.72 7.13
C SER A 72 -6.40 3.35 6.52
N VAL A 73 -5.23 2.80 6.86
CA VAL A 73 -4.87 1.43 6.48
C VAL A 73 -4.36 0.72 7.73
N CYS A 74 -4.89 -0.47 7.96
CA CYS A 74 -4.37 -1.39 8.95
C CYS A 74 -3.54 -2.43 8.21
N PHE A 75 -2.23 -2.43 8.47
CA PHE A 75 -1.32 -3.41 7.87
C PHE A 75 -1.14 -4.59 8.81
N VAL A 76 -1.19 -5.79 8.27
CA VAL A 76 -0.89 -7.01 9.00
C VAL A 76 0.33 -7.65 8.34
N GLU A 77 1.44 -7.71 9.06
CA GLU A 77 2.67 -8.29 8.57
C GLU A 77 3.38 -9.04 9.68
N LYS A 78 3.63 -10.33 9.46
CA LYS A 78 4.20 -11.24 10.46
C LYS A 78 5.73 -11.20 10.50
N ALA A 79 6.38 -11.03 9.34
CA ALA A 79 7.83 -11.10 9.24
C ALA A 79 8.48 -9.81 9.72
N ASN A 80 9.36 -9.90 10.72
CA ASN A 80 9.99 -8.72 11.34
C ASN A 80 10.85 -7.92 10.38
N ASP A 81 11.63 -8.58 9.52
CA ASP A 81 12.48 -7.90 8.55
C ASP A 81 11.66 -7.12 7.52
N THR A 82 10.58 -7.72 7.05
CA THR A 82 9.67 -7.08 6.11
C THR A 82 8.94 -5.92 6.78
N LYS A 83 8.52 -6.09 8.04
CA LYS A 83 7.86 -5.04 8.81
C LYS A 83 8.75 -3.82 8.96
N MET A 84 10.06 -4.01 9.14
CA MET A 84 11.00 -2.88 9.24
C MET A 84 11.00 -2.05 7.94
N ILE A 85 10.92 -2.70 6.79
CA ILE A 85 10.85 -2.00 5.52
C ILE A 85 9.51 -1.29 5.36
N LEU A 86 8.42 -1.94 5.77
CA LEU A 86 7.10 -1.31 5.81
C LEU A 86 7.13 -0.03 6.63
N GLU A 87 7.72 -0.07 7.82
CA GLU A 87 7.84 1.10 8.67
C GLU A 87 8.65 2.21 8.03
N LYS A 88 9.74 1.87 7.33
CA LYS A 88 10.54 2.84 6.58
C LYS A 88 9.72 3.51 5.47
N ASN A 89 8.90 2.74 4.76
CA ASN A 89 8.05 3.27 3.72
C ASN A 89 6.98 4.20 4.28
N ILE A 90 6.36 3.80 5.40
CA ILE A 90 5.37 4.64 6.08
C ILE A 90 5.99 5.98 6.49
N GLU A 91 7.18 5.94 7.06
CA GLU A 91 7.89 7.14 7.47
C GLU A 91 8.26 8.01 6.27
N LYS A 92 8.75 7.41 5.20
CA LYS A 92 9.10 8.13 3.97
C LYS A 92 7.90 8.89 3.40
N LEU A 93 6.73 8.29 3.40
CA LEU A 93 5.52 8.90 2.87
C LEU A 93 4.82 9.82 3.88
N ARG A 94 5.28 9.86 5.13
CA ARG A 94 4.71 10.70 6.19
C ARG A 94 3.23 10.46 6.44
N VAL A 95 2.84 9.19 6.44
CA VAL A 95 1.43 8.80 6.62
C VAL A 95 1.17 8.08 7.94
N LYS A 96 2.08 8.19 8.89
CA LYS A 96 2.01 7.47 10.17
C LYS A 96 0.68 7.67 10.90
N LYS A 97 0.11 8.86 10.81
CA LYS A 97 -1.16 9.18 11.48
C LYS A 97 -2.34 8.35 10.96
N ASN A 98 -2.22 7.82 9.75
CA ASN A 98 -3.30 7.12 9.07
C ASN A 98 -3.08 5.60 9.03
N VAL A 99 -2.09 5.12 9.79
CA VAL A 99 -1.63 3.73 9.70
C VAL A 99 -1.70 3.04 11.06
N TYR A 100 -2.17 1.80 11.05
CA TYR A 100 -2.09 0.87 12.17
C TYR A 100 -1.33 -0.37 11.70
N ILE A 101 -0.46 -0.92 12.54
CA ILE A 101 0.31 -2.12 12.19
C ILE A 101 0.03 -3.19 13.25
N PHE A 102 -0.36 -4.38 12.78
CA PHE A 102 -0.50 -5.57 13.62
C PHE A 102 0.49 -6.64 13.19
N LEU A 103 0.95 -7.40 14.16
CA LEU A 103 1.87 -8.52 13.94
C LEU A 103 1.14 -9.83 13.73
#